data_884fd53c08b731fa498402a71df0a6e6
#
_entry.id   884fd53c08b731fa498402a71df0a6e6
#
_cell.length_a   1.000
_cell.length_b   1.000
_cell.length_c   1.000
_cell.angle_alpha   90.00
_cell.angle_beta   90.00
_cell.angle_gamma   90.00
#
_symmetry.space_group_name_H-M   'P 1'
#
loop_
_entity.id
_entity.type
_entity.pdbx_description
1 polymer ?
#
loop_
_entity_poly.entity_id
_entity_poly.type
_entity_poly.pdbx_seq_one_letter_code
_entity_poly.pdbx_strand_id
1 'polypeptide(L)'
;MLTRPARILRQGCLTSGLLFSGFLSFLSLPVLAQDGAYSEPAGFAECKARLQEQAITAGVSSKTASEVMSEVRHLARVIELDRRQPEFTTTFADYLNRRVNDARVSKGRELLKEHQELLARVTRETGLPAPYLVAFWGLETNFGSYFGKMPVPSSLTTLACDPRRSTFFTEQLIAALRIIDEGAIPADQMEGSWAGAMGHVQFMPTVFLKHAVDADGDGRRDLWNSLPDAMMSAGRFLESMNWDGDYRWGREVLLPENFDYSLADGRRLPLEQWREMGITDAFGKPLAREPINAALVVPAGHRGPAFLAYHNFRVIMGWNRSEFYAIAVGHLADRIAGAGKLQNPPPEDAPALSRANIINLQKALQQRGYEPGNPDGIMGPATRSAIRQFQAANNLVADGYPGESVLAALEIPAGQ
;
A
#
# COMPACT_ATOMS: atom_id res chain seq x y z
N MET A 1 -41.39 39.18 31.27
CA MET A 1 -42.53 38.47 31.88
C MET A 1 -42.02 37.06 32.08
N LEU A 2 -41.56 36.72 33.31
CA LEU A 2 -42.28 36.09 34.41
C LEU A 2 -42.91 34.77 33.98
N THR A 3 -42.62 33.54 34.46
CA THR A 3 -42.41 33.12 35.86
C THR A 3 -41.91 31.65 35.91
N ARG A 4 -40.98 31.36 36.85
CA ARG A 4 -40.92 30.05 37.55
C ARG A 4 -42.02 30.00 38.63
N PRO A 5 -42.49 28.87 39.14
CA PRO A 5 -41.89 28.06 40.22
C PRO A 5 -42.27 26.55 40.13
N ALA A 6 -42.01 25.60 41.05
CA ALA A 6 -41.49 25.52 42.43
C ALA A 6 -41.13 24.04 42.75
N ARG A 7 -40.27 23.91 43.77
CA ARG A 7 -39.89 22.67 44.48
C ARG A 7 -41.10 22.05 45.22
N ILE A 8 -41.11 20.70 45.36
CA ILE A 8 -41.71 20.02 46.51
C ILE A 8 -40.74 18.95 47.04
N LEU A 9 -40.28 19.18 48.28
CA LEU A 9 -39.70 18.20 49.18
C LEU A 9 -40.84 17.35 49.81
N ARG A 10 -40.61 16.06 50.04
CA ARG A 10 -41.16 15.37 51.21
C ARG A 10 -40.21 14.30 51.72
N GLN A 11 -40.02 14.42 53.01
CA GLN A 11 -39.25 13.63 53.94
C GLN A 11 -39.91 12.28 54.30
N GLY A 12 -39.06 11.31 54.62
CA GLY A 12 -39.16 10.57 55.85
C GLY A 12 -39.72 9.15 55.82
N CYS A 13 -38.89 8.17 56.06
CA CYS A 13 -39.06 7.31 57.24
C CYS A 13 -37.87 6.40 57.46
N LEU A 14 -37.34 6.47 58.67
CA LEU A 14 -36.33 5.57 59.27
C LEU A 14 -36.97 4.24 59.62
N THR A 15 -36.29 3.10 59.34
CA THR A 15 -36.37 1.92 60.19
C THR A 15 -34.98 1.27 60.23
N SER A 16 -34.51 1.14 61.46
CA SER A 16 -33.29 0.47 61.90
C SER A 16 -33.37 -1.05 61.73
N GLY A 17 -32.25 -1.67 61.34
CA GLY A 17 -32.12 -3.13 61.34
C GLY A 17 -30.66 -3.57 61.30
N LEU A 18 -30.22 -4.03 62.38
CA LEU A 18 -28.94 -4.58 62.92
C LEU A 18 -27.96 -5.21 61.93
N LEU A 19 -26.73 -4.84 62.17
CA LEU A 19 -25.40 -5.44 61.96
C LEU A 19 -25.33 -6.99 61.86
N PHE A 20 -24.66 -7.45 60.80
CA PHE A 20 -23.83 -8.64 60.84
C PHE A 20 -22.55 -8.37 60.02
N SER A 21 -21.46 -8.13 60.77
CA SER A 21 -20.12 -8.01 60.23
C SER A 21 -19.58 -9.40 59.89
N GLY A 22 -19.56 -9.73 58.62
CA GLY A 22 -18.82 -10.88 58.12
C GLY A 22 -17.57 -10.38 57.39
N PHE A 23 -16.42 -10.41 58.07
CA PHE A 23 -15.10 -10.20 57.46
C PHE A 23 -14.78 -11.39 56.53
N LEU A 24 -15.05 -11.28 55.22
CA LEU A 24 -14.42 -12.16 54.23
C LEU A 24 -13.08 -11.53 53.85
N SER A 25 -12.01 -12.08 54.44
CA SER A 25 -10.65 -11.83 53.98
C SER A 25 -10.48 -12.45 52.59
N PHE A 26 -10.57 -11.63 51.55
CA PHE A 26 -10.08 -12.01 50.21
C PHE A 26 -8.57 -12.11 50.29
N LEU A 27 -8.05 -13.32 50.36
CA LEU A 27 -6.69 -13.64 50.00
C LEU A 27 -6.52 -13.34 48.50
N SER A 28 -5.98 -12.17 48.19
CA SER A 28 -5.45 -11.86 46.89
C SER A 28 -4.22 -12.73 46.64
N LEU A 29 -4.42 -13.86 45.95
CA LEU A 29 -3.32 -14.58 45.35
C LEU A 29 -2.69 -13.66 44.31
N PRO A 30 -1.37 -13.45 44.31
CA PRO A 30 -0.72 -12.76 43.23
C PRO A 30 -0.93 -13.62 41.96
N VAL A 31 -1.61 -13.06 40.98
CA VAL A 31 -1.56 -13.57 39.59
C VAL A 31 -0.11 -13.34 39.16
N LEU A 32 0.69 -14.39 39.29
CA LEU A 32 1.97 -14.48 38.61
C LEU A 32 1.63 -14.37 37.10
N ALA A 33 1.84 -13.20 36.52
CA ALA A 33 1.96 -13.08 35.11
C ALA A 33 3.04 -14.09 34.69
N GLN A 34 2.63 -15.19 34.09
CA GLN A 34 3.56 -16.03 33.35
C GLN A 34 4.02 -15.18 32.16
N ASP A 35 5.13 -14.46 32.34
CA ASP A 35 5.98 -14.11 31.25
C ASP A 35 6.42 -15.44 30.62
N GLY A 36 5.62 -15.93 29.69
CA GLY A 36 6.03 -17.01 28.82
C GLY A 36 7.28 -16.53 28.12
N ALA A 37 8.44 -16.98 28.57
CA ALA A 37 9.71 -16.66 27.97
C ALA A 37 9.60 -16.95 26.47
N TYR A 38 9.54 -15.89 25.67
CA TYR A 38 9.51 -16.01 24.21
C TYR A 38 10.81 -16.70 23.80
N SER A 39 10.74 -17.97 23.40
CA SER A 39 11.90 -18.68 22.87
C SER A 39 12.04 -18.35 21.38
N GLU A 40 13.20 -17.84 20.99
CA GLU A 40 13.52 -17.64 19.60
C GLU A 40 13.43 -18.98 18.82
N PRO A 41 12.98 -18.95 17.55
CA PRO A 41 12.95 -20.16 16.73
C PRO A 41 14.35 -20.78 16.62
N ALA A 42 14.41 -22.12 16.56
CA ALA A 42 15.66 -22.84 16.37
C ALA A 42 16.37 -22.31 15.08
N GLY A 43 17.67 -22.06 15.20
CA GLY A 43 18.51 -21.56 14.11
C GLY A 43 18.45 -20.06 13.88
N PHE A 44 17.64 -19.28 14.61
CA PHE A 44 17.60 -17.83 14.44
C PHE A 44 18.89 -17.16 14.92
N ALA A 45 19.48 -17.62 16.04
CA ALA A 45 20.73 -17.08 16.55
C ALA A 45 21.89 -17.30 15.59
N GLU A 46 22.02 -18.47 14.99
CA GLU A 46 23.03 -18.77 13.97
C GLU A 46 22.82 -17.96 12.68
N CYS A 47 21.55 -17.81 12.26
CA CYS A 47 21.22 -16.97 11.13
C CYS A 47 21.60 -15.51 11.38
N LYS A 48 21.26 -14.97 12.55
CA LYS A 48 21.60 -13.61 12.98
C LYS A 48 23.12 -13.37 12.97
N ALA A 49 23.90 -14.31 13.50
CA ALA A 49 25.38 -14.23 13.51
C ALA A 49 25.94 -14.21 12.08
N ARG A 50 25.44 -15.08 11.19
CA ARG A 50 25.84 -15.08 9.78
C ARG A 50 25.50 -13.79 9.06
N LEU A 51 24.31 -13.20 9.30
CA LEU A 51 23.90 -11.92 8.72
C LEU A 51 24.76 -10.77 9.21
N GLN A 52 25.19 -10.78 10.47
CA GLN A 52 26.16 -9.81 11.03
C GLN A 52 27.49 -9.87 10.29
N GLU A 53 28.05 -11.06 10.08
CA GLU A 53 29.30 -11.24 9.32
C GLU A 53 29.17 -10.77 7.86
N GLN A 54 28.02 -11.08 7.23
CA GLN A 54 27.73 -10.58 5.87
C GLN A 54 27.67 -9.06 5.81
N ALA A 55 27.08 -8.40 6.81
CA ALA A 55 27.02 -6.95 6.89
C ALA A 55 28.43 -6.33 7.03
N ILE A 56 29.28 -6.89 7.90
CA ILE A 56 30.68 -6.45 8.06
C ILE A 56 31.45 -6.65 6.75
N THR A 57 31.33 -7.80 6.13
CA THR A 57 31.95 -8.10 4.82
C THR A 57 31.48 -7.14 3.73
N ALA A 58 30.23 -6.70 3.79
CA ALA A 58 29.65 -5.72 2.88
C ALA A 58 30.03 -4.26 3.20
N GLY A 59 30.87 -4.01 4.25
CA GLY A 59 31.44 -2.71 4.57
C GLY A 59 30.72 -1.92 5.68
N VAL A 60 29.78 -2.54 6.41
CA VAL A 60 29.25 -1.96 7.66
C VAL A 60 30.34 -2.05 8.74
N SER A 61 30.52 -1.02 9.56
CA SER A 61 31.51 -1.08 10.65
C SER A 61 31.18 -2.23 11.62
N SER A 62 32.24 -2.91 12.13
CA SER A 62 32.03 -3.99 13.09
C SER A 62 31.33 -3.52 14.36
N LYS A 63 31.50 -2.24 14.74
CA LYS A 63 30.83 -1.62 15.87
C LYS A 63 29.34 -1.59 15.63
N THR A 64 28.88 -0.92 14.57
CA THR A 64 27.45 -0.80 14.25
C THR A 64 26.79 -2.17 14.05
N ALA A 65 27.44 -3.07 13.29
CA ALA A 65 26.91 -4.41 13.07
C ALA A 65 26.73 -5.17 14.39
N SER A 66 27.69 -5.11 15.31
CA SER A 66 27.61 -5.80 16.61
C SER A 66 26.57 -5.17 17.54
N GLU A 67 26.58 -3.85 17.69
CA GLU A 67 25.67 -3.13 18.57
C GLU A 67 24.22 -3.34 18.12
N VAL A 68 23.91 -3.12 16.84
CA VAL A 68 22.55 -3.25 16.33
C VAL A 68 22.09 -4.70 16.37
N MET A 69 22.92 -5.65 15.91
CA MET A 69 22.50 -7.05 15.84
C MET A 69 22.37 -7.69 17.23
N SER A 70 23.02 -7.17 18.30
CA SER A 70 22.81 -7.64 19.67
C SER A 70 21.36 -7.40 20.14
N GLU A 71 20.76 -6.28 19.73
CA GLU A 71 19.39 -5.88 20.10
C GLU A 71 18.30 -6.49 19.23
N VAL A 72 18.67 -7.08 18.10
CA VAL A 72 17.71 -7.72 17.18
C VAL A 72 17.00 -8.89 17.83
N ARG A 73 15.66 -8.89 17.71
CA ARG A 73 14.74 -9.95 18.19
C ARG A 73 13.97 -10.55 17.01
N HIS A 74 13.64 -11.82 17.11
CA HIS A 74 12.72 -12.46 16.16
C HIS A 74 11.29 -11.95 16.37
N LEU A 75 10.61 -11.51 15.30
CA LEU A 75 9.27 -10.97 15.36
C LEU A 75 8.28 -11.91 14.65
N ALA A 76 7.64 -12.81 15.42
CA ALA A 76 6.67 -13.77 14.88
C ALA A 76 5.53 -13.08 14.09
N ARG A 77 5.11 -11.88 14.54
CA ARG A 77 4.10 -11.07 13.86
C ARG A 77 4.50 -10.66 12.45
N VAL A 78 5.78 -10.44 12.20
CA VAL A 78 6.31 -10.12 10.86
C VAL A 78 6.11 -11.30 9.90
N ILE A 79 6.41 -12.52 10.35
CA ILE A 79 6.17 -13.74 9.56
C ILE A 79 4.68 -13.93 9.28
N GLU A 80 3.83 -13.70 10.27
CA GLU A 80 2.37 -13.77 10.09
C GLU A 80 1.87 -12.78 9.02
N LEU A 81 2.32 -11.54 9.05
CA LEU A 81 1.95 -10.50 8.07
C LEU A 81 2.50 -10.84 6.68
N ASP A 82 3.74 -11.34 6.58
CA ASP A 82 4.32 -11.80 5.31
C ASP A 82 3.55 -12.96 4.67
N ARG A 83 2.95 -13.84 5.48
CA ARG A 83 2.14 -14.95 4.97
C ARG A 83 0.73 -14.54 4.56
N ARG A 84 0.14 -13.56 5.23
CA ARG A 84 -1.26 -13.15 4.99
C ARG A 84 -1.42 -12.26 3.76
N GLN A 85 -0.55 -11.27 3.56
CA GLN A 85 -0.60 -10.26 2.48
C GLN A 85 -2.04 -9.82 2.13
N PRO A 86 -2.76 -9.18 3.07
CA PRO A 86 -4.19 -8.90 2.92
C PRO A 86 -4.53 -7.92 1.79
N GLU A 87 -3.55 -7.19 1.27
CA GLU A 87 -3.71 -6.23 0.17
C GLU A 87 -4.15 -6.87 -1.15
N PHE A 88 -3.99 -8.17 -1.33
CA PHE A 88 -4.37 -8.87 -2.56
C PHE A 88 -5.81 -9.43 -2.55
N THR A 89 -6.55 -9.27 -1.45
CA THR A 89 -7.90 -9.83 -1.28
C THR A 89 -9.00 -8.76 -1.25
N THR A 90 -8.65 -7.51 -1.44
CA THR A 90 -9.56 -6.35 -1.40
C THR A 90 -10.14 -6.07 -2.78
N THR A 91 -11.43 -5.73 -2.88
CA THR A 91 -12.02 -5.24 -4.13
C THR A 91 -11.46 -3.87 -4.53
N PHE A 92 -11.55 -3.51 -5.80
CA PHE A 92 -11.12 -2.17 -6.23
C PHE A 92 -11.96 -1.06 -5.59
N ALA A 93 -13.28 -1.29 -5.41
CA ALA A 93 -14.17 -0.36 -4.73
C ALA A 93 -13.71 -0.08 -3.29
N ASP A 94 -13.51 -1.13 -2.50
CA ASP A 94 -13.06 -1.01 -1.11
C ASP A 94 -11.69 -0.36 -1.00
N TYR A 95 -10.78 -0.73 -1.91
CA TYR A 95 -9.44 -0.15 -1.94
C TYR A 95 -9.52 1.35 -2.22
N LEU A 96 -10.21 1.75 -3.29
CA LEU A 96 -10.30 3.14 -3.71
C LEU A 96 -11.01 4.00 -2.65
N ASN A 97 -12.15 3.54 -2.12
CA ASN A 97 -12.94 4.26 -1.13
C ASN A 97 -12.15 4.49 0.17
N ARG A 98 -11.34 3.52 0.61
CA ARG A 98 -10.47 3.68 1.78
C ARG A 98 -9.29 4.62 1.52
N ARG A 99 -8.72 4.58 0.31
CA ARG A 99 -7.49 5.30 -0.03
C ARG A 99 -7.75 6.72 -0.54
N VAL A 100 -8.87 6.96 -1.24
CA VAL A 100 -9.21 8.25 -1.88
C VAL A 100 -10.54 8.79 -1.36
N ASN A 101 -10.66 8.94 -0.05
CA ASN A 101 -11.84 9.53 0.60
C ASN A 101 -11.75 11.07 0.69
N ASP A 102 -12.90 11.71 0.92
CA ASP A 102 -12.99 13.18 0.95
C ASP A 102 -12.13 13.81 2.07
N ALA A 103 -11.97 13.14 3.22
CA ALA A 103 -11.11 13.61 4.31
C ALA A 103 -9.64 13.67 3.89
N ARG A 104 -9.14 12.61 3.22
CA ARG A 104 -7.76 12.59 2.70
C ARG A 104 -7.54 13.62 1.59
N VAL A 105 -8.51 13.81 0.70
CA VAL A 105 -8.46 14.87 -0.33
C VAL A 105 -8.39 16.25 0.30
N SER A 106 -9.24 16.54 1.30
CA SER A 106 -9.25 17.82 2.00
C SER A 106 -7.93 18.08 2.72
N LYS A 107 -7.40 17.07 3.45
CA LYS A 107 -6.10 17.21 4.11
C LYS A 107 -4.96 17.37 3.09
N GLY A 108 -5.00 16.66 1.97
CA GLY A 108 -4.02 16.83 0.90
C GLY A 108 -4.02 18.24 0.30
N ARG A 109 -5.19 18.86 0.11
CA ARG A 109 -5.30 20.25 -0.36
C ARG A 109 -4.75 21.26 0.66
N GLU A 110 -5.01 21.02 1.95
CA GLU A 110 -4.47 21.83 3.03
C GLU A 110 -2.93 21.80 3.00
N LEU A 111 -2.34 20.60 2.99
CA LEU A 111 -0.89 20.40 3.00
C LEU A 111 -0.21 20.87 1.70
N LEU A 112 -0.90 20.73 0.56
CA LEU A 112 -0.41 21.29 -0.70
C LEU A 112 -0.20 22.82 -0.59
N LYS A 113 -1.11 23.52 0.12
CA LYS A 113 -1.00 24.95 0.37
C LYS A 113 0.01 25.27 1.47
N GLU A 114 0.00 24.53 2.58
CA GLU A 114 0.89 24.70 3.72
C GLU A 114 2.37 24.60 3.33
N HIS A 115 2.70 23.59 2.51
CA HIS A 115 4.06 23.30 2.07
C HIS A 115 4.36 23.79 0.64
N GLN A 116 3.65 24.83 0.16
CA GLN A 116 3.72 25.29 -1.23
C GLN A 116 5.14 25.58 -1.69
N GLU A 117 5.95 26.25 -0.88
CA GLU A 117 7.33 26.63 -1.23
C GLU A 117 8.24 25.40 -1.40
N LEU A 118 8.19 24.47 -0.45
CA LEU A 118 8.93 23.20 -0.51
C LEU A 118 8.52 22.39 -1.74
N LEU A 119 7.23 22.18 -1.92
CA LEU A 119 6.70 21.37 -3.02
C LEU A 119 7.01 22.00 -4.39
N ALA A 120 6.93 23.33 -4.50
CA ALA A 120 7.33 24.05 -5.71
C ALA A 120 8.84 23.91 -6.00
N ARG A 121 9.69 23.90 -4.96
CA ARG A 121 11.13 23.62 -5.10
C ARG A 121 11.34 22.20 -5.65
N VAL A 122 10.72 21.19 -5.05
CA VAL A 122 10.84 19.80 -5.54
C VAL A 122 10.36 19.68 -6.98
N THR A 123 9.21 20.29 -7.32
CA THR A 123 8.67 20.27 -8.70
C THR A 123 9.66 20.89 -9.69
N ARG A 124 10.28 22.03 -9.36
CA ARG A 124 11.28 22.64 -10.25
C ARG A 124 12.52 21.80 -10.45
N GLU A 125 12.96 21.07 -9.41
CA GLU A 125 14.20 20.29 -9.44
C GLU A 125 14.02 18.90 -10.05
N THR A 126 12.81 18.31 -10.01
CA THR A 126 12.56 16.92 -10.40
C THR A 126 11.51 16.75 -11.50
N GLY A 127 10.81 17.82 -11.86
CA GLY A 127 9.69 17.75 -12.82
C GLY A 127 8.42 17.10 -12.26
N LEU A 128 8.41 16.61 -11.01
CA LEU A 128 7.25 15.96 -10.41
C LEU A 128 6.24 16.99 -9.90
N PRO A 129 4.99 17.03 -10.41
CA PRO A 129 4.02 18.02 -9.93
C PRO A 129 3.64 17.81 -8.46
N ALA A 130 3.53 18.89 -7.70
CA ALA A 130 3.25 18.90 -6.27
C ALA A 130 2.05 18.04 -5.82
N PRO A 131 0.91 17.97 -6.55
CA PRO A 131 -0.20 17.10 -6.16
C PRO A 131 0.16 15.62 -6.10
N TYR A 132 1.10 15.13 -6.93
CA TYR A 132 1.57 13.74 -6.86
C TYR A 132 2.42 13.48 -5.62
N LEU A 133 3.35 14.39 -5.27
CA LEU A 133 4.12 14.29 -4.02
C LEU A 133 3.21 14.15 -2.82
N VAL A 134 2.19 15.02 -2.74
CA VAL A 134 1.20 14.98 -1.64
C VAL A 134 0.37 13.69 -1.68
N ALA A 135 0.02 13.19 -2.88
CA ALA A 135 -0.72 11.93 -3.02
C ALA A 135 0.09 10.71 -2.56
N PHE A 136 1.36 10.59 -2.94
CA PHE A 136 2.26 9.56 -2.42
C PHE A 136 2.36 9.65 -0.90
N TRP A 137 2.66 10.82 -0.35
CA TRP A 137 2.74 11.04 1.09
C TRP A 137 1.46 10.64 1.82
N GLY A 138 0.31 10.99 1.24
CA GLY A 138 -1.00 10.62 1.79
C GLY A 138 -1.28 9.12 1.78
N LEU A 139 -0.82 8.41 0.75
CA LEU A 139 -1.05 6.96 0.63
C LEU A 139 -0.04 6.14 1.43
N GLU A 140 1.21 6.60 1.53
CA GLU A 140 2.27 5.89 2.25
C GLU A 140 2.09 5.97 3.77
N THR A 141 1.94 7.18 4.29
CA THR A 141 1.98 7.41 5.74
C THR A 141 0.80 8.21 6.29
N ASN A 142 -0.28 8.37 5.49
CA ASN A 142 -1.38 9.27 5.84
C ASN A 142 -0.85 10.66 6.24
N PHE A 143 0.00 11.21 5.38
CA PHE A 143 0.66 12.51 5.56
C PHE A 143 1.57 12.57 6.79
N GLY A 144 2.37 11.55 7.00
CA GLY A 144 3.33 11.49 8.09
C GLY A 144 2.73 11.16 9.46
N SER A 145 1.43 10.84 9.53
CA SER A 145 0.80 10.49 10.80
C SER A 145 1.11 9.07 11.29
N TYR A 146 1.64 8.21 10.42
CA TYR A 146 1.97 6.82 10.76
C TYR A 146 3.04 6.23 9.84
N PHE A 147 4.23 5.97 10.36
CA PHE A 147 5.36 5.37 9.63
C PHE A 147 5.48 3.85 9.78
N GLY A 148 4.66 3.23 10.64
CA GLY A 148 4.87 1.92 11.20
C GLY A 148 5.55 2.03 12.58
N LYS A 149 5.51 0.92 13.34
CA LYS A 149 6.09 0.84 14.70
C LYS A 149 6.96 -0.40 14.87
N MET A 150 7.39 -1.01 13.76
CA MET A 150 8.25 -2.17 13.84
C MET A 150 9.70 -1.73 13.80
N PRO A 151 10.57 -2.24 14.72
CA PRO A 151 12.00 -2.04 14.61
C PRO A 151 12.49 -2.63 13.28
N VAL A 152 12.97 -1.78 12.37
CA VAL A 152 13.36 -2.19 11.01
C VAL A 152 14.46 -3.25 11.02
N PRO A 153 15.55 -3.14 11.83
CA PRO A 153 16.57 -4.19 11.89
C PRO A 153 16.01 -5.56 12.30
N SER A 154 15.14 -5.61 13.31
CA SER A 154 14.50 -6.86 13.76
C SER A 154 13.55 -7.44 12.73
N SER A 155 12.75 -6.59 12.06
CA SER A 155 11.83 -7.00 10.99
C SER A 155 12.59 -7.61 9.81
N LEU A 156 13.63 -6.93 9.35
CA LEU A 156 14.43 -7.38 8.21
C LEU A 156 15.24 -8.64 8.53
N THR A 157 15.82 -8.75 9.73
CA THR A 157 16.53 -9.96 10.16
C THR A 157 15.56 -11.16 10.24
N THR A 158 14.37 -10.95 10.80
CA THR A 158 13.33 -11.99 10.87
C THR A 158 12.99 -12.51 9.47
N LEU A 159 12.79 -11.62 8.50
CA LEU A 159 12.48 -11.96 7.11
C LEU A 159 13.68 -12.53 6.36
N ALA A 160 14.89 -12.07 6.64
CA ALA A 160 16.12 -12.61 6.05
C ALA A 160 16.41 -14.04 6.52
N CYS A 161 16.01 -14.39 7.75
CA CYS A 161 16.11 -15.74 8.28
C CYS A 161 14.97 -16.67 7.82
N ASP A 162 13.92 -16.14 7.21
CA ASP A 162 12.87 -16.94 6.57
C ASP A 162 13.27 -17.30 5.12
N PRO A 163 13.16 -18.56 4.69
CA PRO A 163 13.65 -18.99 3.37
C PRO A 163 12.89 -18.36 2.19
N ARG A 164 11.69 -17.84 2.41
CA ARG A 164 10.79 -17.39 1.33
C ARG A 164 11.38 -16.28 0.46
N ARG A 165 12.02 -15.26 1.08
CA ARG A 165 12.63 -14.11 0.38
C ARG A 165 13.95 -13.70 1.04
N SER A 166 14.69 -14.67 1.54
CA SER A 166 15.91 -14.47 2.35
C SER A 166 16.91 -13.52 1.67
N THR A 167 17.26 -13.77 0.42
CA THR A 167 18.22 -12.93 -0.33
C THR A 167 17.81 -11.47 -0.37
N PHE A 168 16.56 -11.19 -0.76
CA PHE A 168 16.03 -9.82 -0.83
C PHE A 168 16.10 -9.13 0.53
N PHE A 169 15.64 -9.78 1.60
CA PHE A 169 15.64 -9.16 2.93
C PHE A 169 17.05 -9.05 3.55
N THR A 170 17.98 -9.93 3.17
CA THR A 170 19.40 -9.78 3.55
C THR A 170 19.99 -8.48 2.94
N GLU A 171 19.72 -8.20 1.68
CA GLU A 171 20.14 -6.96 1.03
C GLU A 171 19.54 -5.72 1.73
N GLN A 172 18.26 -5.79 2.08
CA GLN A 172 17.61 -4.69 2.80
C GLN A 172 18.17 -4.51 4.21
N LEU A 173 18.48 -5.58 4.94
CA LEU A 173 19.12 -5.52 6.26
C LEU A 173 20.49 -4.86 6.19
N ILE A 174 21.35 -5.30 5.27
CA ILE A 174 22.68 -4.72 5.09
C ILE A 174 22.57 -3.22 4.77
N ALA A 175 21.63 -2.85 3.91
CA ALA A 175 21.38 -1.44 3.61
C ALA A 175 20.88 -0.66 4.85
N ALA A 176 20.00 -1.23 5.67
CA ALA A 176 19.54 -0.61 6.92
C ALA A 176 20.69 -0.38 7.91
N LEU A 177 21.57 -1.37 8.07
CA LEU A 177 22.75 -1.24 8.92
C LEU A 177 23.72 -0.16 8.41
N ARG A 178 23.87 0.00 7.08
CA ARG A 178 24.67 1.10 6.50
C ARG A 178 24.05 2.47 6.79
N ILE A 179 22.75 2.62 6.69
CA ILE A 179 22.03 3.86 7.01
C ILE A 179 22.28 4.28 8.45
N ILE A 180 22.29 3.32 9.39
CA ILE A 180 22.62 3.55 10.79
C ILE A 180 24.10 3.92 10.94
N ASP A 181 25.00 3.20 10.26
CA ASP A 181 26.43 3.40 10.30
C ASP A 181 26.86 4.79 9.77
N GLU A 182 26.14 5.30 8.77
CA GLU A 182 26.30 6.66 8.24
C GLU A 182 25.73 7.75 9.17
N GLY A 183 25.03 7.37 10.25
CA GLY A 183 24.46 8.30 11.21
C GLY A 183 23.18 9.01 10.76
N ALA A 184 22.52 8.52 9.72
CA ALA A 184 21.26 9.10 9.21
C ALA A 184 20.14 9.00 10.26
N ILE A 185 20.07 7.90 11.01
CA ILE A 185 19.14 7.71 12.12
C ILE A 185 19.75 6.77 13.18
N PRO A 186 19.51 7.00 14.49
CA PRO A 186 19.85 6.04 15.52
C PRO A 186 19.11 4.71 15.36
N ALA A 187 19.75 3.60 15.72
CA ALA A 187 19.19 2.26 15.54
C ALA A 187 17.86 2.04 16.28
N ASP A 188 17.71 2.60 17.47
CA ASP A 188 16.51 2.55 18.31
C ASP A 188 15.36 3.42 17.80
N GLN A 189 15.64 4.34 16.87
CA GLN A 189 14.64 5.19 16.22
C GLN A 189 14.30 4.70 14.79
N MET A 190 15.02 3.70 14.27
CA MET A 190 14.76 3.16 12.95
C MET A 190 13.51 2.27 12.96
N GLU A 191 12.36 2.92 13.07
CA GLU A 191 11.04 2.30 12.98
C GLU A 191 10.47 2.40 11.57
N GLY A 192 9.60 1.44 11.21
CA GLY A 192 8.96 1.40 9.89
C GLY A 192 7.86 0.36 9.80
N SER A 193 7.55 -0.04 8.57
CA SER A 193 6.60 -1.12 8.30
C SER A 193 7.16 -2.49 8.71
N TRP A 194 6.28 -3.48 8.76
CA TRP A 194 6.68 -4.87 9.03
C TRP A 194 7.69 -5.44 8.02
N ALA A 195 7.72 -4.89 6.80
CA ALA A 195 8.63 -5.30 5.74
C ALA A 195 9.87 -4.40 5.60
N GLY A 196 10.06 -3.43 6.52
CA GLY A 196 11.24 -2.57 6.55
C GLY A 196 11.14 -1.29 5.71
N ALA A 197 9.96 -0.90 5.24
CA ALA A 197 9.77 0.40 4.60
C ALA A 197 9.74 1.52 5.63
N MET A 198 10.36 2.68 5.32
CA MET A 198 10.81 3.67 6.31
C MET A 198 10.37 5.10 6.00
N GLY A 199 10.11 5.87 7.05
CA GLY A 199 9.90 7.31 7.03
C GLY A 199 8.65 7.77 6.28
N HIS A 200 8.55 9.05 6.03
CA HIS A 200 7.40 9.73 5.38
C HIS A 200 6.98 9.09 4.03
N VAL A 201 7.92 8.56 3.29
CA VAL A 201 7.75 8.06 1.92
C VAL A 201 7.92 6.55 1.79
N GLN A 202 8.03 5.85 2.92
CA GLN A 202 8.11 4.39 3.01
C GLN A 202 9.14 3.76 2.06
N PHE A 203 10.35 4.36 2.02
CA PHE A 203 11.45 3.80 1.25
C PHE A 203 11.97 2.51 1.86
N MET A 204 12.23 1.53 1.01
CA MET A 204 13.06 0.39 1.39
C MET A 204 14.51 0.85 1.61
N PRO A 205 15.28 0.20 2.51
CA PRO A 205 16.65 0.62 2.80
C PRO A 205 17.57 0.78 1.58
N THR A 206 17.48 -0.12 0.60
CA THR A 206 18.28 0.00 -0.64
C THR A 206 17.86 1.20 -1.49
N VAL A 207 16.56 1.56 -1.50
CA VAL A 207 16.05 2.77 -2.17
C VAL A 207 16.55 4.01 -1.45
N PHE A 208 16.56 4.02 -0.11
CA PHE A 208 17.13 5.10 0.70
C PHE A 208 18.59 5.36 0.32
N LEU A 209 19.45 4.34 0.37
CA LEU A 209 20.88 4.51 0.06
C LEU A 209 21.12 5.10 -1.33
N LYS A 210 20.25 4.77 -2.29
CA LYS A 210 20.40 5.19 -3.68
C LYS A 210 19.81 6.57 -3.97
N HIS A 211 18.71 6.95 -3.31
CA HIS A 211 17.89 8.08 -3.71
C HIS A 211 17.60 9.10 -2.61
N ALA A 212 17.86 8.78 -1.32
CA ALA A 212 17.68 9.75 -0.27
C ALA A 212 18.71 10.88 -0.36
N VAL A 213 18.26 12.11 -0.18
CA VAL A 213 19.08 13.32 -0.25
C VAL A 213 18.86 14.17 1.00
N ASP A 214 19.89 14.90 1.39
CA ASP A 214 19.84 15.97 2.37
C ASP A 214 19.39 17.24 1.63
N ALA A 215 18.14 17.61 1.79
CA ALA A 215 17.53 18.73 1.08
C ALA A 215 17.43 20.00 1.92
N ASP A 216 17.55 19.91 3.24
CA ASP A 216 17.59 21.07 4.13
C ASP A 216 19.04 21.51 4.48
N GLY A 217 20.04 20.68 4.16
CA GLY A 217 21.45 21.01 4.27
C GLY A 217 22.00 20.85 5.69
N ASP A 218 21.36 20.04 6.54
CA ASP A 218 21.80 19.79 7.91
C ASP A 218 22.92 18.75 8.04
N GLY A 219 23.33 18.13 6.92
CA GLY A 219 24.34 17.09 6.82
C GLY A 219 23.81 15.67 7.00
N ARG A 220 22.51 15.46 7.03
CA ARG A 220 21.86 14.15 7.19
C ARG A 220 20.83 13.93 6.10
N ARG A 221 20.48 12.67 5.89
CA ARG A 221 19.36 12.26 5.02
C ARG A 221 18.27 11.68 5.91
N ASP A 222 17.40 12.55 6.46
CA ASP A 222 16.40 12.15 7.47
C ASP A 222 14.99 12.06 6.85
N LEU A 223 14.55 10.85 6.49
CA LEU A 223 13.22 10.62 5.96
C LEU A 223 12.12 10.54 7.04
N TRP A 224 12.48 10.57 8.33
CA TRP A 224 11.52 10.49 9.45
C TRP A 224 11.17 11.86 10.01
N ASN A 225 12.15 12.76 10.17
CA ASN A 225 11.96 14.03 10.84
C ASN A 225 12.12 15.25 9.91
N SER A 226 12.77 15.09 8.73
CA SER A 226 12.90 16.14 7.72
C SER A 226 11.91 15.93 6.57
N LEU A 227 10.86 16.75 6.53
CA LEU A 227 9.93 16.75 5.39
C LEU A 227 10.61 17.22 4.08
N PRO A 228 11.52 18.22 4.09
CA PRO A 228 12.31 18.56 2.89
C PRO A 228 13.05 17.37 2.29
N ASP A 229 13.76 16.60 3.12
CA ASP A 229 14.50 15.41 2.67
C ASP A 229 13.57 14.35 2.09
N ALA A 230 12.47 14.07 2.81
CA ALA A 230 11.50 13.08 2.38
C ALA A 230 10.86 13.43 1.02
N MET A 231 10.43 14.68 0.84
CA MET A 231 9.79 15.13 -0.41
C MET A 231 10.78 15.20 -1.57
N MET A 232 11.98 15.72 -1.33
CA MET A 232 13.01 15.77 -2.38
C MET A 232 13.48 14.37 -2.77
N SER A 233 13.68 13.49 -1.81
CA SER A 233 14.04 12.08 -2.07
C SER A 233 12.97 11.36 -2.89
N ALA A 234 11.68 11.57 -2.57
CA ALA A 234 10.57 11.03 -3.37
C ALA A 234 10.60 11.56 -4.80
N GLY A 235 10.81 12.86 -4.98
CA GLY A 235 10.95 13.49 -6.30
C GLY A 235 12.10 12.90 -7.10
N ARG A 236 13.30 12.80 -6.51
CA ARG A 236 14.50 12.20 -7.15
C ARG A 236 14.31 10.73 -7.51
N PHE A 237 13.62 9.96 -6.67
CA PHE A 237 13.31 8.57 -6.99
C PHE A 237 12.40 8.45 -8.21
N LEU A 238 11.31 9.23 -8.29
CA LEU A 238 10.40 9.21 -9.43
C LEU A 238 11.06 9.77 -10.71
N GLU A 239 11.87 10.82 -10.59
CA GLU A 239 12.73 11.32 -11.67
C GLU A 239 13.64 10.22 -12.23
N SER A 240 14.29 9.46 -11.35
CA SER A 240 15.18 8.35 -11.74
C SER A 240 14.46 7.21 -12.48
N MET A 241 13.15 7.11 -12.32
CA MET A 241 12.28 6.19 -13.04
C MET A 241 11.68 6.81 -14.31
N ASN A 242 12.21 7.97 -14.75
CA ASN A 242 11.80 8.72 -15.94
C ASN A 242 10.36 9.26 -15.84
N TRP A 243 10.01 9.88 -14.69
CA TRP A 243 8.77 10.65 -14.61
C TRP A 243 8.73 11.72 -15.71
N ASP A 244 7.63 11.74 -16.47
CA ASP A 244 7.41 12.74 -17.51
C ASP A 244 6.53 13.87 -16.94
N GLY A 245 7.14 15.05 -16.72
CA GLY A 245 6.46 16.21 -16.12
C GLY A 245 5.37 16.82 -16.97
N ASP A 246 5.39 16.58 -18.28
CA ASP A 246 4.42 17.15 -19.23
C ASP A 246 3.11 16.37 -19.27
N TYR A 247 3.11 15.12 -18.78
CA TYR A 247 1.95 14.26 -18.84
C TYR A 247 1.49 13.79 -17.48
N ARG A 248 0.19 13.56 -17.37
CA ARG A 248 -0.42 12.92 -16.19
C ARG A 248 -0.22 11.38 -16.19
N TRP A 249 -0.67 10.74 -15.12
CA TRP A 249 -0.63 9.28 -14.97
C TRP A 249 -1.53 8.51 -15.94
N GLY A 250 -2.68 9.08 -16.27
CA GLY A 250 -3.76 8.50 -17.05
C GLY A 250 -5.05 9.30 -16.92
N ARG A 251 -6.14 8.75 -17.36
CA ARG A 251 -7.48 9.34 -17.18
C ARG A 251 -8.58 8.28 -17.23
N GLU A 252 -9.68 8.55 -16.53
CA GLU A 252 -10.91 7.82 -16.72
C GLU A 252 -11.48 8.04 -18.11
N VAL A 253 -12.02 6.98 -18.73
CA VAL A 253 -12.57 6.99 -20.08
C VAL A 253 -13.89 6.24 -20.13
N LEU A 254 -14.73 6.54 -21.13
CA LEU A 254 -15.89 5.76 -21.49
C LEU A 254 -15.57 4.88 -22.69
N LEU A 255 -15.94 3.62 -22.58
CA LEU A 255 -15.83 2.63 -23.66
C LEU A 255 -17.15 2.52 -24.43
N PRO A 256 -17.14 2.29 -25.74
CA PRO A 256 -18.38 2.04 -26.50
C PRO A 256 -19.06 0.74 -26.05
N GLU A 257 -20.37 0.61 -26.30
CA GLU A 257 -21.21 -0.48 -25.79
C GLU A 257 -20.69 -1.89 -26.13
N ASN A 258 -20.15 -2.08 -27.34
CA ASN A 258 -19.63 -3.38 -27.82
C ASN A 258 -18.10 -3.41 -27.84
N PHE A 259 -17.46 -2.84 -26.82
CA PHE A 259 -16.02 -2.74 -26.76
C PHE A 259 -15.35 -4.12 -26.61
N ASP A 260 -14.25 -4.33 -27.36
CA ASP A 260 -13.44 -5.54 -27.23
C ASP A 260 -12.50 -5.45 -26.03
N TYR A 261 -12.91 -6.01 -24.90
CA TYR A 261 -12.13 -6.05 -23.64
C TYR A 261 -10.85 -6.88 -23.74
N SER A 262 -10.64 -7.68 -24.80
CA SER A 262 -9.38 -8.39 -25.02
C SER A 262 -8.20 -7.41 -25.17
N LEU A 263 -8.48 -6.17 -25.53
CA LEU A 263 -7.49 -5.08 -25.61
C LEU A 263 -6.97 -4.59 -24.25
N ALA A 264 -7.61 -4.99 -23.13
CA ALA A 264 -7.14 -4.70 -21.78
C ALA A 264 -6.07 -5.71 -21.30
N ASP A 265 -5.15 -6.08 -22.17
CA ASP A 265 -4.08 -7.07 -21.94
C ASP A 265 -2.72 -6.47 -21.57
N GLY A 266 -2.69 -5.15 -21.36
CA GLY A 266 -1.47 -4.40 -21.07
C GLY A 266 -0.74 -3.86 -22.28
N ARG A 267 -1.23 -4.15 -23.52
CA ARG A 267 -0.69 -3.53 -24.74
C ARG A 267 -0.83 -2.01 -24.70
N ARG A 268 0.12 -1.33 -25.33
CA ARG A 268 0.10 0.12 -25.42
C ARG A 268 -0.10 0.53 -26.86
N LEU A 269 -1.21 1.21 -27.12
CA LEU A 269 -1.54 1.75 -28.44
C LEU A 269 -1.46 3.28 -28.41
N PRO A 270 -1.18 3.92 -29.55
CA PRO A 270 -1.31 5.37 -29.70
C PRO A 270 -2.70 5.86 -29.25
N LEU A 271 -2.75 7.02 -28.59
CA LEU A 271 -4.01 7.60 -28.10
C LEU A 271 -5.01 7.82 -29.24
N GLU A 272 -4.53 8.10 -30.46
CA GLU A 272 -5.33 8.24 -31.68
C GLU A 272 -6.07 6.93 -32.02
N GLN A 273 -5.42 5.76 -31.89
CA GLN A 273 -6.08 4.48 -32.16
C GLN A 273 -7.21 4.20 -31.13
N TRP A 274 -6.99 4.53 -29.85
CA TRP A 274 -8.06 4.45 -28.87
C TRP A 274 -9.24 5.37 -29.22
N ARG A 275 -8.95 6.56 -29.73
CA ARG A 275 -9.98 7.50 -30.19
C ARG A 275 -10.74 6.97 -31.41
N GLU A 276 -10.06 6.35 -32.38
CA GLU A 276 -10.67 5.72 -33.56
C GLU A 276 -11.58 4.54 -33.19
N MET A 277 -11.28 3.83 -32.11
CA MET A 277 -12.14 2.77 -31.54
C MET A 277 -13.38 3.33 -30.82
N GLY A 278 -13.59 4.64 -30.79
CA GLY A 278 -14.75 5.28 -30.18
C GLY A 278 -14.62 5.54 -28.68
N ILE A 279 -13.43 5.40 -28.09
CA ILE A 279 -13.20 5.74 -26.69
C ILE A 279 -13.23 7.27 -26.52
N THR A 280 -13.92 7.72 -25.48
CA THR A 280 -14.05 9.14 -25.11
C THR A 280 -13.47 9.39 -23.73
N ASP A 281 -13.32 10.66 -23.35
CA ASP A 281 -13.09 11.01 -21.94
C ASP A 281 -14.32 10.65 -21.09
N ALA A 282 -14.18 10.75 -19.78
CA ALA A 282 -15.24 10.42 -18.81
C ALA A 282 -16.53 11.26 -18.96
N PHE A 283 -16.51 12.30 -19.81
CA PHE A 283 -17.65 13.18 -20.08
C PHE A 283 -18.21 13.03 -21.52
N GLY A 284 -17.76 11.99 -22.24
CA GLY A 284 -18.20 11.71 -23.59
C GLY A 284 -17.56 12.59 -24.69
N LYS A 285 -16.51 13.35 -24.36
CA LYS A 285 -15.79 14.15 -25.33
C LYS A 285 -14.68 13.32 -25.99
N PRO A 286 -14.37 13.59 -27.28
CA PRO A 286 -13.24 12.94 -27.95
C PRO A 286 -11.93 13.09 -27.17
N LEU A 287 -11.12 12.03 -27.15
CA LEU A 287 -9.77 12.08 -26.57
C LEU A 287 -8.90 13.14 -27.25
N ALA A 288 -7.97 13.74 -26.51
CA ALA A 288 -7.01 14.69 -27.04
C ALA A 288 -6.15 14.05 -28.15
N ARG A 289 -5.66 14.86 -29.07
CA ARG A 289 -4.71 14.44 -30.11
C ARG A 289 -3.28 14.67 -29.62
N GLU A 290 -2.82 13.74 -28.80
CA GLU A 290 -1.47 13.77 -28.24
C GLU A 290 -0.66 12.57 -28.73
N PRO A 291 0.63 12.73 -29.07
CA PRO A 291 1.49 11.66 -29.59
C PRO A 291 1.97 10.73 -28.46
N ILE A 292 1.07 10.25 -27.64
CA ILE A 292 1.36 9.37 -26.51
C ILE A 292 0.70 8.01 -26.67
N ASN A 293 1.30 7.01 -26.07
CA ASN A 293 0.76 5.67 -25.99
C ASN A 293 0.10 5.43 -24.63
N ALA A 294 -1.05 4.76 -24.66
CA ALA A 294 -1.79 4.38 -23.46
C ALA A 294 -2.09 2.88 -23.44
N ALA A 295 -2.20 2.31 -22.24
CA ALA A 295 -2.77 0.99 -22.04
C ALA A 295 -4.16 1.11 -21.41
N LEU A 296 -5.08 0.24 -21.79
CA LEU A 296 -6.39 0.17 -21.15
C LEU A 296 -6.29 -0.63 -19.85
N VAL A 297 -6.82 -0.08 -18.77
CA VAL A 297 -6.89 -0.71 -17.44
C VAL A 297 -8.34 -0.72 -16.97
N VAL A 298 -8.86 -1.90 -16.63
CA VAL A 298 -10.22 -2.13 -16.12
C VAL A 298 -10.16 -2.86 -14.79
N PRO A 299 -9.88 -2.14 -13.68
CA PRO A 299 -9.52 -2.74 -12.39
C PRO A 299 -10.66 -3.54 -11.74
N ALA A 300 -11.90 -3.27 -12.13
CA ALA A 300 -13.12 -3.95 -11.66
C ALA A 300 -13.90 -4.60 -12.82
N GLY A 301 -13.21 -4.94 -13.92
CA GLY A 301 -13.82 -5.51 -15.12
C GLY A 301 -14.72 -4.52 -15.87
N HIS A 302 -15.57 -5.05 -16.74
CA HIS A 302 -16.45 -4.26 -17.61
C HIS A 302 -17.56 -3.49 -16.87
N ARG A 303 -17.86 -3.87 -15.62
CA ARG A 303 -18.86 -3.19 -14.78
C ARG A 303 -18.31 -1.96 -14.08
N GLY A 304 -16.98 -1.80 -14.03
CA GLY A 304 -16.30 -0.73 -13.31
C GLY A 304 -15.76 0.36 -14.23
N PRO A 305 -15.01 1.31 -13.63
CA PRO A 305 -14.36 2.37 -14.40
C PRO A 305 -13.26 1.82 -15.31
N ALA A 306 -13.12 2.43 -16.47
CA ALA A 306 -12.02 2.18 -17.38
C ALA A 306 -11.05 3.36 -17.38
N PHE A 307 -9.75 3.07 -17.50
CA PHE A 307 -8.70 4.08 -17.52
C PHE A 307 -7.77 3.87 -18.71
N LEU A 308 -7.38 4.95 -19.37
CA LEU A 308 -6.21 4.95 -20.22
C LEU A 308 -5.00 5.35 -19.39
N ALA A 309 -4.14 4.41 -19.14
CA ALA A 309 -2.91 4.54 -18.35
C ALA A 309 -1.75 4.99 -19.25
N TYR A 310 -1.10 6.10 -18.93
CA TYR A 310 -0.01 6.69 -19.69
C TYR A 310 1.36 6.25 -19.19
N HIS A 311 2.43 6.93 -19.57
CA HIS A 311 3.79 6.59 -19.15
C HIS A 311 3.92 6.64 -17.63
N ASN A 312 3.47 7.71 -17.00
CA ASN A 312 3.62 7.92 -15.56
C ASN A 312 2.87 6.91 -14.69
N PHE A 313 1.84 6.25 -15.21
CA PHE A 313 1.24 5.10 -14.53
C PHE A 313 2.26 3.99 -14.26
N ARG A 314 3.13 3.70 -15.23
CA ARG A 314 4.20 2.70 -15.08
C ARG A 314 5.28 3.17 -14.11
N VAL A 315 5.56 4.46 -14.06
CA VAL A 315 6.47 5.04 -13.07
C VAL A 315 5.91 4.84 -11.66
N ILE A 316 4.62 5.11 -11.46
CA ILE A 316 3.95 4.83 -10.18
C ILE A 316 3.97 3.33 -9.85
N MET A 317 3.76 2.46 -10.85
CA MET A 317 3.91 1.00 -10.69
C MET A 317 5.36 0.57 -10.34
N GLY A 318 6.36 1.38 -10.68
CA GLY A 318 7.74 1.19 -10.25
C GLY A 318 7.95 1.42 -8.75
N TRP A 319 7.16 2.33 -8.17
CA TRP A 319 7.14 2.54 -6.71
C TRP A 319 6.43 1.38 -5.98
N ASN A 320 5.23 1.04 -6.42
CA ASN A 320 4.45 -0.07 -5.88
C ASN A 320 3.74 -0.81 -7.01
N ARG A 321 4.01 -2.11 -7.16
CA ARG A 321 3.54 -2.95 -8.27
C ARG A 321 2.04 -3.31 -8.22
N SER A 322 1.22 -2.46 -7.65
CA SER A 322 -0.23 -2.61 -7.57
C SER A 322 -0.93 -1.63 -8.50
N GLU A 323 -1.73 -2.13 -9.45
CA GLU A 323 -2.58 -1.28 -10.31
C GLU A 323 -3.55 -0.43 -9.48
N PHE A 324 -4.10 -1.00 -8.40
CA PHE A 324 -4.99 -0.28 -7.49
C PHE A 324 -4.28 0.88 -6.81
N TYR A 325 -3.04 0.66 -6.39
CA TYR A 325 -2.21 1.72 -5.82
C TYR A 325 -1.92 2.81 -6.85
N ALA A 326 -1.53 2.44 -8.06
CA ALA A 326 -1.20 3.42 -9.09
C ALA A 326 -2.41 4.28 -9.49
N ILE A 327 -3.61 3.68 -9.61
CA ILE A 327 -4.85 4.44 -9.83
C ILE A 327 -5.16 5.33 -8.63
N ALA A 328 -4.99 4.83 -7.39
CA ALA A 328 -5.26 5.60 -6.19
C ALA A 328 -4.33 6.82 -6.05
N VAL A 329 -3.02 6.68 -6.33
CA VAL A 329 -2.06 7.81 -6.38
C VAL A 329 -2.52 8.83 -7.40
N GLY A 330 -2.77 8.38 -8.64
CA GLY A 330 -3.14 9.27 -9.73
C GLY A 330 -4.48 9.98 -9.48
N HIS A 331 -5.49 9.23 -9.05
CA HIS A 331 -6.81 9.80 -8.75
C HIS A 331 -6.77 10.73 -7.53
N LEU A 332 -6.01 10.39 -6.49
CA LEU A 332 -5.83 11.27 -5.32
C LEU A 332 -5.12 12.57 -5.73
N ALA A 333 -4.08 12.48 -6.56
CA ALA A 333 -3.38 13.67 -7.08
C ALA A 333 -4.33 14.56 -7.91
N ASP A 334 -5.13 13.96 -8.79
CA ASP A 334 -6.15 14.69 -9.58
C ASP A 334 -7.18 15.37 -8.66
N ARG A 335 -7.67 14.66 -7.62
CA ARG A 335 -8.63 15.20 -6.64
C ARG A 335 -8.04 16.35 -5.82
N ILE A 336 -6.79 16.22 -5.37
CA ILE A 336 -6.06 17.28 -4.66
C ILE A 336 -5.90 18.52 -5.57
N ALA A 337 -5.61 18.32 -6.85
CA ALA A 337 -5.51 19.38 -7.86
C ALA A 337 -6.86 19.99 -8.27
N GLY A 338 -8.00 19.51 -7.72
CA GLY A 338 -9.32 20.09 -7.94
C GLY A 338 -10.27 19.28 -8.84
N ALA A 339 -9.86 18.14 -9.33
CA ALA A 339 -10.75 17.25 -10.07
C ALA A 339 -11.88 16.67 -9.21
N GLY A 340 -12.95 16.21 -9.86
CA GLY A 340 -14.08 15.52 -9.25
C GLY A 340 -13.82 14.06 -8.89
N LYS A 341 -14.86 13.38 -8.39
CA LYS A 341 -14.90 11.91 -8.25
C LYS A 341 -14.95 11.25 -9.63
N LEU A 342 -14.74 9.95 -9.67
CA LEU A 342 -14.94 9.17 -10.91
C LEU A 342 -16.40 9.31 -11.38
N GLN A 343 -16.57 9.39 -12.69
CA GLN A 343 -17.88 9.48 -13.33
C GLN A 343 -18.57 8.10 -13.37
N ASN A 344 -17.76 7.04 -13.52
CA ASN A 344 -18.23 5.66 -13.44
C ASN A 344 -17.56 5.00 -12.21
N PRO A 345 -18.14 5.07 -11.00
CA PRO A 345 -17.54 4.48 -9.81
C PRO A 345 -17.49 2.95 -9.90
N PRO A 346 -16.53 2.30 -9.22
CA PRO A 346 -16.45 0.84 -9.21
C PRO A 346 -17.69 0.24 -8.50
N PRO A 347 -18.14 -0.97 -8.93
CA PRO A 347 -19.28 -1.64 -8.32
C PRO A 347 -18.98 -2.05 -6.87
N GLU A 348 -19.88 -1.75 -5.95
CA GLU A 348 -19.72 -2.07 -4.52
C GLU A 348 -20.11 -3.53 -4.21
N ASP A 349 -20.87 -4.18 -5.10
CA ASP A 349 -21.31 -5.57 -5.00
C ASP A 349 -20.32 -6.60 -5.57
N ALA A 350 -19.13 -6.16 -5.95
CA ALA A 350 -18.12 -7.06 -6.48
C ALA A 350 -17.63 -8.04 -5.38
N PRO A 351 -17.53 -9.36 -5.69
CA PRO A 351 -17.11 -10.33 -4.70
C PRO A 351 -15.65 -10.11 -4.27
N ALA A 352 -15.42 -10.02 -2.96
CA ALA A 352 -14.07 -10.06 -2.42
C ALA A 352 -13.55 -11.51 -2.47
N LEU A 353 -12.44 -11.73 -3.18
CA LEU A 353 -11.85 -13.05 -3.31
C LEU A 353 -10.74 -13.24 -2.29
N SER A 354 -10.88 -14.26 -1.45
CA SER A 354 -9.78 -14.70 -0.58
C SER A 354 -8.63 -15.27 -1.42
N ARG A 355 -7.44 -15.32 -0.84
CA ARG A 355 -6.30 -15.98 -1.48
C ARG A 355 -6.62 -17.44 -1.87
N ALA A 356 -7.37 -18.14 -1.03
CA ALA A 356 -7.82 -19.51 -1.31
C ALA A 356 -8.74 -19.57 -2.53
N ASN A 357 -9.67 -18.61 -2.68
CA ASN A 357 -10.54 -18.52 -3.87
C ASN A 357 -9.70 -18.29 -5.14
N ILE A 358 -8.69 -17.44 -5.09
CA ILE A 358 -7.80 -17.19 -6.25
C ILE A 358 -6.99 -18.44 -6.58
N ILE A 359 -6.46 -19.18 -5.60
CA ILE A 359 -5.78 -20.47 -5.83
C ILE A 359 -6.73 -21.47 -6.49
N ASN A 360 -7.97 -21.57 -6.01
CA ASN A 360 -8.96 -22.47 -6.60
C ASN A 360 -9.31 -22.07 -8.03
N LEU A 361 -9.45 -20.77 -8.29
CA LEU A 361 -9.64 -20.21 -9.64
C LEU A 361 -8.47 -20.61 -10.57
N GLN A 362 -7.24 -20.38 -10.14
CA GLN A 362 -6.05 -20.74 -10.92
C GLN A 362 -6.02 -22.25 -11.24
N LYS A 363 -6.28 -23.10 -10.25
CA LYS A 363 -6.36 -24.57 -10.43
C LYS A 363 -7.49 -24.96 -11.39
N ALA A 364 -8.67 -24.38 -11.25
CA ALA A 364 -9.82 -24.66 -12.11
C ALA A 364 -9.56 -24.28 -13.58
N LEU A 365 -8.84 -23.17 -13.80
CA LEU A 365 -8.38 -22.76 -15.12
C LEU A 365 -7.35 -23.73 -15.70
N GLN A 366 -6.36 -24.17 -14.90
CA GLN A 366 -5.36 -25.17 -15.33
C GLN A 366 -6.03 -26.50 -15.72
N GLN A 367 -6.99 -26.99 -14.94
CA GLN A 367 -7.74 -28.23 -15.24
C GLN A 367 -8.51 -28.16 -16.56
N ARG A 368 -8.85 -26.95 -17.02
CA ARG A 368 -9.54 -26.67 -18.29
C ARG A 368 -8.57 -26.35 -19.44
N GLY A 369 -7.24 -26.47 -19.21
CA GLY A 369 -6.22 -26.27 -20.24
C GLY A 369 -5.76 -24.84 -20.45
N TYR A 370 -6.10 -23.91 -19.55
CA TYR A 370 -5.59 -22.53 -19.58
C TYR A 370 -4.31 -22.40 -18.75
N GLU A 371 -3.52 -21.34 -18.98
CA GLU A 371 -2.23 -21.09 -18.33
C GLU A 371 -2.27 -19.88 -17.38
N PRO A 372 -2.88 -19.99 -16.18
CA PRO A 372 -2.94 -18.87 -15.23
C PRO A 372 -1.62 -18.62 -14.46
N GLY A 373 -0.56 -19.37 -14.75
CA GLY A 373 0.66 -19.43 -13.95
C GLY A 373 0.54 -20.40 -12.77
N ASN A 374 1.49 -20.31 -11.82
CA ASN A 374 1.43 -21.13 -10.60
C ASN A 374 0.23 -20.71 -9.73
N PRO A 375 -0.47 -21.67 -9.11
CA PRO A 375 -1.57 -21.37 -8.17
C PRO A 375 -1.03 -20.80 -6.86
N ASP A 376 -0.64 -19.55 -6.88
CA ASP A 376 -0.04 -18.81 -5.77
C ASP A 376 -1.03 -17.89 -5.01
N GLY A 377 -2.26 -17.74 -5.57
CA GLY A 377 -3.29 -16.88 -5.02
C GLY A 377 -3.09 -15.40 -5.32
N ILE A 378 -2.33 -15.07 -6.38
CA ILE A 378 -2.10 -13.69 -6.83
C ILE A 378 -2.75 -13.49 -8.20
N MET A 379 -3.55 -12.42 -8.34
CA MET A 379 -4.18 -12.02 -9.60
C MET A 379 -3.17 -11.31 -10.53
N GLY A 380 -2.18 -12.08 -11.01
CA GLY A 380 -1.16 -11.57 -11.93
C GLY A 380 -1.62 -11.49 -13.39
N PRO A 381 -0.75 -10.98 -14.30
CA PRO A 381 -1.06 -10.87 -15.73
C PRO A 381 -1.41 -12.22 -16.39
N ALA A 382 -0.72 -13.30 -16.03
CA ALA A 382 -1.00 -14.65 -16.55
C ALA A 382 -2.40 -15.13 -16.12
N THR A 383 -2.77 -14.96 -14.85
CA THR A 383 -4.10 -15.31 -14.34
C THR A 383 -5.19 -14.51 -15.05
N ARG A 384 -5.02 -13.20 -15.20
CA ARG A 384 -5.97 -12.34 -15.95
C ARG A 384 -6.09 -12.75 -17.42
N SER A 385 -4.97 -13.14 -18.07
CA SER A 385 -4.97 -13.64 -19.44
C SER A 385 -5.75 -14.94 -19.58
N ALA A 386 -5.53 -15.89 -18.67
CA ALA A 386 -6.26 -17.17 -18.64
C ALA A 386 -7.77 -16.96 -18.40
N ILE A 387 -8.15 -16.00 -17.52
CA ILE A 387 -9.57 -15.63 -17.33
C ILE A 387 -10.16 -15.08 -18.62
N ARG A 388 -9.49 -14.15 -19.34
CA ARG A 388 -9.99 -13.64 -20.62
C ARG A 388 -10.21 -14.72 -21.65
N GLN A 389 -9.27 -15.67 -21.77
CA GLN A 389 -9.40 -16.80 -22.69
C GLN A 389 -10.60 -17.70 -22.30
N PHE A 390 -10.75 -17.99 -21.00
CA PHE A 390 -11.88 -18.74 -20.49
C PHE A 390 -13.21 -18.01 -20.76
N GLN A 391 -13.28 -16.71 -20.47
CA GLN A 391 -14.45 -15.89 -20.72
C GLN A 391 -14.85 -15.91 -22.22
N ALA A 392 -13.90 -15.68 -23.11
CA ALA A 392 -14.13 -15.72 -24.56
C ALA A 392 -14.67 -17.08 -25.02
N ALA A 393 -14.10 -18.19 -24.52
CA ALA A 393 -14.53 -19.55 -24.88
C ALA A 393 -15.94 -19.89 -24.32
N ASN A 394 -16.44 -19.17 -23.32
CA ASN A 394 -17.75 -19.40 -22.69
C ASN A 394 -18.77 -18.27 -22.98
N ASN A 395 -18.54 -17.45 -24.01
CA ASN A 395 -19.40 -16.32 -24.39
C ASN A 395 -19.66 -15.32 -23.25
N LEU A 396 -18.66 -15.13 -22.37
CA LEU A 396 -18.64 -14.10 -21.34
C LEU A 396 -17.85 -12.88 -21.83
N VAL A 397 -18.06 -11.71 -21.22
CA VAL A 397 -17.26 -10.53 -21.51
C VAL A 397 -15.81 -10.79 -21.11
N ALA A 398 -14.89 -10.76 -22.08
CA ALA A 398 -13.47 -11.17 -21.92
C ALA A 398 -12.61 -10.07 -21.30
N ASP A 399 -13.00 -9.56 -20.10
CA ASP A 399 -12.33 -8.45 -19.40
C ASP A 399 -11.18 -8.90 -18.47
N GLY A 400 -11.03 -10.21 -18.24
CA GLY A 400 -10.01 -10.76 -17.36
C GLY A 400 -10.30 -10.55 -15.86
N TYR A 401 -11.51 -10.12 -15.51
CA TYR A 401 -11.94 -9.95 -14.13
C TYR A 401 -12.66 -11.21 -13.62
N PRO A 402 -12.34 -11.70 -12.41
CA PRO A 402 -12.97 -12.89 -11.83
C PRO A 402 -14.33 -12.55 -11.18
N GLY A 403 -15.24 -11.99 -11.96
CA GLY A 403 -16.59 -11.66 -11.52
C GLY A 403 -17.48 -12.89 -11.25
N GLU A 404 -18.69 -12.65 -10.76
CA GLU A 404 -19.63 -13.71 -10.40
C GLU A 404 -19.88 -14.72 -11.53
N SER A 405 -19.99 -14.25 -12.78
CA SER A 405 -20.20 -15.13 -13.95
C SER A 405 -19.03 -16.08 -14.17
N VAL A 406 -17.78 -15.65 -13.95
CA VAL A 406 -16.59 -16.49 -14.06
C VAL A 406 -16.55 -17.50 -12.91
N LEU A 407 -16.83 -17.06 -11.69
CA LEU A 407 -16.83 -17.93 -10.51
C LEU A 407 -17.92 -19.01 -10.64
N ALA A 408 -19.12 -18.64 -11.07
CA ALA A 408 -20.23 -19.59 -11.32
C ALA A 408 -19.88 -20.60 -12.41
N ALA A 409 -19.31 -20.15 -13.54
CA ALA A 409 -18.92 -21.03 -14.65
C ALA A 409 -17.75 -21.97 -14.29
N LEU A 410 -16.92 -21.61 -13.31
CA LEU A 410 -15.85 -22.42 -12.77
C LEU A 410 -16.25 -23.23 -11.53
N GLU A 411 -17.52 -23.12 -11.08
CA GLU A 411 -18.06 -23.78 -9.89
C GLU A 411 -17.31 -23.42 -8.59
N ILE A 412 -16.82 -22.18 -8.52
CA ILE A 412 -16.10 -21.66 -7.36
C ILE A 412 -17.07 -20.88 -6.50
N PRO A 413 -17.26 -21.22 -5.21
CA PRO A 413 -18.13 -20.45 -4.35
C PRO A 413 -17.60 -19.01 -4.22
N ALA A 414 -18.43 -18.03 -4.52
CA ALA A 414 -18.17 -16.64 -4.19
C ALA A 414 -18.02 -16.56 -2.66
N GLY A 415 -16.89 -16.06 -2.17
CA GLY A 415 -16.46 -16.20 -0.79
C GLY A 415 -17.51 -15.78 0.25
N GLN A 416 -17.48 -16.51 1.37
CA GLN A 416 -18.02 -16.07 2.66
C GLN A 416 -16.97 -15.24 3.40
#